data_37a4e5337345f9b3ddd46712e457246e
#
_entry.id   37a4e5337345f9b3ddd46712e457246e
#
_cell.length_a   1.000
_cell.length_b   1.000
_cell.length_c   1.000
_cell.angle_alpha   90.00
_cell.angle_beta   90.00
_cell.angle_gamma   90.00
#
_symmetry.space_group_name_H-M   'P 1'
#
loop_
_entity.id
_entity.type
_entity.pdbx_description
1 polymer ?
#
loop_
_entity_poly.entity_id
_entity_poly.type
_entity_poly.pdbx_seq_one_letter_code
_entity_poly.pdbx_strand_id
1 'polypeptide(L)'
;MDLAQLETEINTAWENRDSVNLDTKGAVREAVVKALAILDNGTARVAEPTGAHQWAVNQWLKKAVLLSFRLNDMQLIPSGTVYPGSGESVWWDKVAPKFSGWDEARFRAALFDTELDDEK
;
A
#
# COMPACT_ATOMS: atom_id res chain seq x y z
N MET A 1 -17.40 -3.32 2.29
CA MET A 1 -17.00 -2.62 3.53
C MET A 1 -16.76 -1.16 3.19
N ASP A 2 -17.41 -0.25 3.89
CA ASP A 2 -17.20 1.17 3.66
C ASP A 2 -15.98 1.69 4.44
N LEU A 3 -15.60 2.93 4.17
CA LEU A 3 -14.41 3.53 4.79
C LEU A 3 -14.55 3.66 6.31
N ALA A 4 -15.74 4.00 6.80
CA ALA A 4 -15.96 4.16 8.24
C ALA A 4 -15.81 2.82 8.97
N GLN A 5 -16.30 1.75 8.37
CA GLN A 5 -16.17 0.40 8.93
C GLN A 5 -14.71 -0.05 8.91
N LEU A 6 -14.01 0.22 7.82
CA LEU A 6 -12.59 -0.10 7.70
C LEU A 6 -11.77 0.67 8.74
N GLU A 7 -12.06 1.95 8.92
CA GLU A 7 -11.42 2.77 9.94
C GLU A 7 -11.60 2.19 11.33
N THR A 8 -12.81 1.76 11.66
CA THR A 8 -13.11 1.15 12.95
C THR A 8 -12.30 -0.13 13.17
N GLU A 9 -12.21 -0.98 12.15
CA GLU A 9 -11.43 -2.22 12.24
C GLU A 9 -9.94 -1.95 12.42
N ILE A 10 -9.39 -0.98 11.70
CA ILE A 10 -7.97 -0.60 11.82
C ILE A 10 -7.70 -0.03 13.21
N ASN A 11 -8.55 0.84 13.71
CA ASN A 11 -8.38 1.42 15.05
C ASN A 11 -8.46 0.36 16.13
N THR A 12 -9.36 -0.59 16.01
CA THR A 12 -9.47 -1.72 16.96
C THR A 12 -8.21 -2.58 16.92
N ALA A 13 -7.71 -2.89 15.74
CA ALA A 13 -6.46 -3.65 15.58
C ALA A 13 -5.28 -2.90 16.19
N TRP A 14 -5.24 -1.59 16.04
CA TRP A 14 -4.18 -0.76 16.60
C TRP A 14 -4.16 -0.78 18.13
N GLU A 15 -5.32 -0.75 18.76
CA GLU A 15 -5.41 -0.87 20.22
C GLU A 15 -4.90 -2.24 20.72
N ASN A 16 -5.00 -3.26 19.89
CA ASN A 16 -4.54 -4.62 20.19
C ASN A 16 -3.25 -4.96 19.44
N ARG A 17 -2.46 -3.97 19.07
CA ARG A 17 -1.30 -4.16 18.16
C ARG A 17 -0.24 -5.11 18.70
N ASP A 18 -0.15 -5.27 20.01
CA ASP A 18 0.83 -6.19 20.60
C ASP A 18 0.53 -7.66 20.25
N SER A 19 -0.70 -7.97 19.88
CA SER A 19 -1.09 -9.30 19.43
C SER A 19 -0.93 -9.49 17.90
N VAL A 20 -0.63 -8.44 17.17
CA VAL A 20 -0.45 -8.49 15.72
C VAL A 20 0.99 -8.85 15.38
N ASN A 21 1.16 -9.92 14.60
CA ASN A 21 2.48 -10.44 14.22
C ASN A 21 2.42 -11.11 12.85
N LEU A 22 3.49 -11.79 12.46
CA LEU A 22 3.59 -12.45 11.15
C LEU A 22 2.56 -13.56 10.96
N ASP A 23 2.10 -14.16 12.04
CA ASP A 23 1.13 -15.26 12.00
C ASP A 23 -0.32 -14.77 12.00
N THR A 24 -0.56 -13.48 12.21
CA THR A 24 -1.90 -12.90 12.23
C THR A 24 -2.59 -13.09 10.88
N LYS A 25 -3.81 -13.63 10.90
CA LYS A 25 -4.63 -13.91 9.72
C LYS A 25 -6.05 -13.40 9.95
N GLY A 26 -6.88 -13.46 8.91
CA GLY A 26 -8.29 -13.12 9.00
C GLY A 26 -8.55 -11.62 8.93
N ALA A 27 -9.50 -11.15 9.72
CA ALA A 27 -10.06 -9.80 9.61
C ALA A 27 -9.01 -8.68 9.71
N VAL A 28 -8.04 -8.80 10.63
CA VAL A 28 -7.01 -7.77 10.81
C VAL A 28 -6.13 -7.66 9.56
N ARG A 29 -5.64 -8.77 9.06
CA ARG A 29 -4.80 -8.77 7.85
C ARG A 29 -5.58 -8.26 6.64
N GLU A 30 -6.81 -8.69 6.49
CA GLU A 30 -7.67 -8.24 5.39
C GLU A 30 -7.94 -6.75 5.45
N ALA A 31 -8.20 -6.21 6.65
CA ALA A 31 -8.43 -4.78 6.83
C ALA A 31 -7.18 -3.97 6.46
N VAL A 32 -5.99 -4.42 6.88
CA VAL A 32 -4.74 -3.74 6.54
C VAL A 32 -4.49 -3.79 5.03
N VAL A 33 -4.70 -4.92 4.40
CA VAL A 33 -4.52 -5.05 2.94
C VAL A 33 -5.47 -4.11 2.20
N LYS A 34 -6.73 -4.02 2.62
CA LYS A 34 -7.70 -3.08 2.02
C LYS A 34 -7.29 -1.62 2.21
N ALA A 35 -6.81 -1.27 3.39
CA ALA A 35 -6.35 0.10 3.67
C ALA A 35 -5.17 0.47 2.79
N LEU A 36 -4.20 -0.43 2.62
CA LEU A 36 -3.05 -0.20 1.74
C LEU A 36 -3.50 -0.06 0.27
N ALA A 37 -4.47 -0.85 -0.17
CA ALA A 37 -5.02 -0.74 -1.52
C ALA A 37 -5.68 0.61 -1.75
N ILE A 38 -6.41 1.13 -0.77
CA ILE A 38 -7.05 2.45 -0.82
C ILE A 38 -6.00 3.55 -0.94
N LEU A 39 -4.91 3.44 -0.21
CA LEU A 39 -3.79 4.38 -0.32
C LEU A 39 -3.13 4.29 -1.69
N ASP A 40 -2.91 3.09 -2.18
CA ASP A 40 -2.23 2.86 -3.45
C ASP A 40 -3.04 3.39 -4.64
N ASN A 41 -4.36 3.24 -4.62
CA ASN A 41 -5.21 3.69 -5.73
C ASN A 41 -5.67 5.14 -5.60
N GLY A 42 -5.33 5.82 -4.50
CA GLY A 42 -5.67 7.22 -4.30
C GLY A 42 -7.10 7.50 -3.84
N THR A 43 -7.87 6.48 -3.46
CA THR A 43 -9.22 6.67 -2.92
C THR A 43 -9.19 7.51 -1.65
N ALA A 44 -8.18 7.32 -0.81
CA ALA A 44 -7.93 8.14 0.37
C ALA A 44 -6.44 8.34 0.56
N ARG A 45 -6.07 9.39 1.27
CA ARG A 45 -4.67 9.74 1.58
C ARG A 45 -4.50 9.91 3.07
N VAL A 46 -3.26 9.74 3.55
CA VAL A 46 -2.93 9.99 4.95
C VAL A 46 -3.20 11.46 5.31
N ALA A 47 -2.86 12.39 4.42
CA ALA A 47 -3.16 13.80 4.60
C ALA A 47 -3.89 14.33 3.38
N GLU A 48 -4.99 15.04 3.60
CA GLU A 48 -5.83 15.58 2.54
C GLU A 48 -6.09 17.06 2.75
N PRO A 49 -6.01 17.89 1.69
CA PRO A 49 -6.36 19.31 1.82
C PRO A 49 -7.87 19.46 2.02
N THR A 50 -8.26 20.29 3.00
CA THR A 50 -9.66 20.57 3.30
C THR A 50 -10.05 22.01 2.97
N GLY A 51 -9.08 22.82 2.57
CA GLY A 51 -9.27 24.21 2.20
C GLY A 51 -7.92 24.88 2.00
N ALA A 52 -7.93 26.20 1.75
CA ALA A 52 -6.69 26.95 1.58
C ALA A 52 -5.85 26.87 2.88
N HIS A 53 -4.66 26.32 2.77
CA HIS A 53 -3.71 26.16 3.89
C HIS A 53 -4.24 25.29 5.04
N GLN A 54 -5.22 24.42 4.78
CA GLN A 54 -5.79 23.52 5.77
C GLN A 54 -5.67 22.07 5.31
N TRP A 55 -5.35 21.17 6.27
CA TRP A 55 -5.17 19.75 6.00
C TRP A 55 -5.88 18.93 7.07
N ALA A 56 -6.48 17.83 6.64
CA ALA A 56 -6.97 16.79 7.53
C ALA A 56 -6.02 15.60 7.46
N VAL A 57 -5.72 15.02 8.62
CA VAL A 57 -4.85 13.83 8.69
C VAL A 57 -5.71 12.63 9.04
N ASN A 58 -5.67 11.62 8.19
CA ASN A 58 -6.35 10.35 8.41
C ASN A 58 -5.43 9.43 9.21
N GLN A 59 -5.43 9.61 10.52
CA GLN A 59 -4.54 8.86 11.44
C GLN A 59 -4.72 7.36 11.31
N TRP A 60 -5.94 6.91 11.03
CA TRP A 60 -6.21 5.48 10.89
C TRP A 60 -5.48 4.85 9.71
N LEU A 61 -5.27 5.60 8.62
CA LEU A 61 -4.49 5.11 7.49
C LEU A 61 -3.01 4.99 7.85
N LYS A 62 -2.49 5.92 8.63
CA LYS A 62 -1.13 5.82 9.18
C LYS A 62 -0.99 4.59 10.07
N LYS A 63 -1.97 4.33 10.92
CA LYS A 63 -2.00 3.13 11.76
C LYS A 63 -2.00 1.85 10.92
N ALA A 64 -2.74 1.84 9.82
CA ALA A 64 -2.74 0.69 8.90
C ALA A 64 -1.35 0.42 8.32
N VAL A 65 -0.63 1.45 7.91
CA VAL A 65 0.75 1.31 7.41
C VAL A 65 1.65 0.73 8.50
N LEU A 66 1.56 1.25 9.71
CA LEU A 66 2.38 0.75 10.84
C LEU A 66 2.02 -0.69 11.20
N LEU A 67 0.73 -1.06 11.14
CA LEU A 67 0.31 -2.44 11.34
C LEU A 67 0.88 -3.37 10.27
N SER A 68 0.98 -2.91 9.02
CA SER A 68 1.54 -3.73 7.94
C SER A 68 2.98 -4.16 8.24
N PHE A 69 3.75 -3.33 8.95
CA PHE A 69 5.11 -3.66 9.33
C PHE A 69 5.18 -4.80 10.35
N ARG A 70 4.12 -5.00 11.13
CA ARG A 70 4.03 -6.13 12.06
C ARG A 70 3.58 -7.41 11.37
N LEU A 71 2.84 -7.29 10.27
CA LEU A 71 2.31 -8.42 9.52
C LEU A 71 3.31 -9.01 8.54
N ASN A 72 4.29 -8.22 8.10
CA ASN A 72 5.24 -8.61 7.06
C ASN A 72 6.67 -8.64 7.59
N ASP A 73 7.42 -9.65 7.17
CA ASP A 73 8.82 -9.76 7.51
C ASP A 73 9.69 -9.13 6.43
N MET A 74 10.94 -8.90 6.76
CA MET A 74 11.94 -8.46 5.80
C MET A 74 12.14 -9.52 4.73
N GLN A 75 12.22 -9.10 3.49
CA GLN A 75 12.41 -10.00 2.35
C GLN A 75 13.42 -9.43 1.37
N LEU A 76 14.08 -10.32 0.68
CA LEU A 76 14.94 -9.95 -0.44
C LEU A 76 14.04 -9.65 -1.65
N ILE A 77 14.11 -8.42 -2.13
CA ILE A 77 13.29 -7.97 -3.25
C ILE A 77 14.19 -7.73 -4.47
N PRO A 78 14.12 -8.58 -5.50
CA PRO A 78 14.92 -8.39 -6.70
C PRO A 78 14.37 -7.21 -7.51
N SER A 79 15.28 -6.39 -8.03
CA SER A 79 14.90 -5.21 -8.81
C SER A 79 15.39 -5.28 -10.28
N GLY A 80 16.02 -6.39 -10.64
CA GLY A 80 16.56 -6.56 -11.98
C GLY A 80 17.95 -5.95 -12.16
N THR A 81 18.40 -5.93 -13.39
CA THR A 81 19.74 -5.48 -13.76
C THR A 81 19.73 -3.98 -14.01
N VAL A 82 20.63 -3.24 -13.35
CA VAL A 82 20.75 -1.79 -13.52
C VAL A 82 21.28 -1.44 -14.90
N TYR A 83 22.29 -2.19 -15.38
CA TYR A 83 22.84 -2.05 -16.73
C TYR A 83 23.41 -3.41 -17.15
N PRO A 84 23.59 -3.64 -18.47
CA PRO A 84 24.10 -4.94 -18.94
C PRO A 84 25.40 -5.34 -18.26
N GLY A 85 25.43 -6.56 -17.70
CA GLY A 85 26.60 -7.10 -17.03
C GLY A 85 26.77 -6.70 -15.58
N SER A 86 25.88 -5.85 -15.02
CA SER A 86 26.01 -5.39 -13.63
C SER A 86 25.54 -6.42 -12.59
N GLY A 87 24.80 -7.44 -13.02
CA GLY A 87 24.09 -8.32 -12.08
C GLY A 87 22.80 -7.70 -11.58
N GLU A 88 22.04 -8.41 -10.79
CA GLU A 88 20.78 -7.95 -10.24
C GLU A 88 20.98 -7.07 -9.03
N SER A 89 20.23 -5.97 -8.96
CA SER A 89 20.09 -5.20 -7.74
C SER A 89 19.01 -5.81 -6.86
N VAL A 90 19.18 -5.69 -5.54
CA VAL A 90 18.22 -6.24 -4.58
C VAL A 90 18.00 -5.25 -3.44
N TRP A 91 16.83 -5.33 -2.83
CA TRP A 91 16.50 -4.61 -1.60
C TRP A 91 16.16 -5.60 -0.49
N TRP A 92 16.39 -5.15 0.73
CA TRP A 92 15.98 -5.88 1.93
C TRP A 92 14.91 -5.04 2.62
N ASP A 93 13.64 -5.43 2.46
CA ASP A 93 12.53 -4.61 2.95
C ASP A 93 11.31 -5.46 3.29
N LYS A 94 10.39 -4.85 4.03
CA LYS A 94 9.08 -5.41 4.37
C LYS A 94 7.99 -5.01 3.37
N VAL A 95 8.23 -3.99 2.58
CA VAL A 95 7.21 -3.38 1.71
C VAL A 95 7.45 -3.78 0.27
N ALA A 96 6.48 -4.47 -0.33
CA ALA A 96 6.56 -4.81 -1.75
C ALA A 96 6.51 -3.54 -2.61
N PRO A 97 7.30 -3.48 -3.69
CA PRO A 97 7.20 -2.38 -4.63
C PRO A 97 5.81 -2.31 -5.27
N LYS A 98 5.39 -1.10 -5.66
CA LYS A 98 4.08 -0.87 -6.27
C LYS A 98 3.82 -1.77 -7.47
N PHE A 99 4.83 -1.99 -8.30
CA PHE A 99 4.70 -2.76 -9.54
C PHE A 99 5.08 -4.24 -9.39
N SER A 100 5.16 -4.72 -8.14
CA SER A 100 5.43 -6.13 -7.89
C SER A 100 4.37 -7.00 -8.54
N GLY A 101 4.81 -7.96 -9.36
CA GLY A 101 3.90 -8.86 -10.06
C GLY A 101 3.26 -8.29 -11.33
N TRP A 102 3.59 -7.06 -11.69
CA TRP A 102 3.09 -6.47 -12.93
C TRP A 102 3.80 -7.08 -14.13
N ASP A 103 3.04 -7.36 -15.19
CA ASP A 103 3.56 -7.81 -16.48
C ASP A 103 3.42 -6.71 -17.54
N GLU A 104 3.86 -7.00 -18.75
CA GLU A 104 3.79 -6.05 -19.85
C GLU A 104 2.35 -5.65 -20.17
N ALA A 105 1.42 -6.60 -20.15
CA ALA A 105 0.02 -6.32 -20.47
C ALA A 105 -0.58 -5.31 -19.47
N ARG A 106 -0.25 -5.45 -18.20
CA ARG A 106 -0.74 -4.55 -17.15
C ARG A 106 -0.13 -3.16 -17.29
N PHE A 107 1.15 -3.05 -17.61
CA PHE A 107 1.77 -1.75 -17.88
C PHE A 107 1.15 -1.06 -19.08
N ARG A 108 0.92 -1.79 -20.16
CA ARG A 108 0.30 -1.22 -21.36
C ARG A 108 -1.11 -0.72 -21.06
N ALA A 109 -1.91 -1.49 -20.36
CA ALA A 109 -3.26 -1.06 -19.99
C ALA A 109 -3.25 0.21 -19.14
N ALA A 110 -2.37 0.28 -18.15
CA ALA A 110 -2.30 1.43 -17.26
C ALA A 110 -1.79 2.70 -17.94
N LEU A 111 -0.82 2.57 -18.87
CA LEU A 111 -0.17 3.72 -19.50
C LEU A 111 -0.88 4.18 -20.76
N PHE A 112 -1.29 3.25 -21.60
CA PHE A 112 -1.77 3.60 -22.94
C PHE A 112 -3.28 3.80 -22.99
N ASP A 113 -4.05 3.04 -22.24
CA ASP A 113 -5.50 3.22 -22.21
C ASP A 113 -5.87 4.56 -21.55
N THR A 114 -5.12 4.95 -20.52
CA THR A 114 -5.31 6.24 -19.86
C THR A 114 -4.94 7.40 -20.79
N GLU A 115 -3.86 7.25 -21.55
CA GLU A 115 -3.43 8.29 -22.49
C GLU A 115 -4.43 8.54 -23.60
N LEU A 116 -5.11 7.48 -24.05
CA LEU A 116 -6.13 7.62 -25.09
C LEU A 116 -7.31 8.48 -24.62
N ASP A 117 -7.61 8.44 -23.33
CA ASP A 117 -8.68 9.27 -22.76
C ASP A 117 -8.25 10.71 -22.67
N ASP A 118 -6.99 11.00 -22.41
CA ASP A 118 -6.47 12.36 -22.29
C ASP A 118 -6.40 13.10 -23.63
N GLU A 119 -6.33 12.41 -24.72
CA GLU A 119 -6.27 13.01 -26.07
C GLU A 119 -7.62 13.52 -26.56
N LYS A 120 -8.66 13.23 -25.83
CA LYS A 120 -10.02 13.65 -26.17
C LYS A 120 -10.33 14.98 -25.53
#